data_418d7cc6cffd6d87d1de2180ca49f217
#
_entry.id   418d7cc6cffd6d87d1de2180ca49f217
#
_cell.length_a   1.000
_cell.length_b   1.000
_cell.length_c   1.000
_cell.angle_alpha   90.00
_cell.angle_beta   90.00
_cell.angle_gamma   90.00
#
_symmetry.space_group_name_H-M   'P 1'
#
loop_
_entity.id
_entity.type
_entity.pdbx_description
1 polymer ?
#
loop_
_entity_poly.entity_id
_entity_poly.type
_entity_poly.pdbx_seq_one_letter_code
_entity_poly.pdbx_strand_id
1 'polypeptide(L)'
;MGLLVQLPKTPEEYSNLELFTKKNMEQTTEYNHRMLAPEWFPQSGIQLTWPHENTDWAYMLQEVTECYIRLAYEISLREQLLIVCPDVEKVKQLIDERLPQKAKENITYFACPTNDTWARDHGFLSVVSSNGIELLDYRFNGWGGKFEAALDNAINQKLHKAGVVDGLYVDRLDFELEGGSIESDGQGTLLTTAECLLNPNRNAQYNQSEIEAQLRKDFNVDHFLWLEHGALAGDDTDSHVDTLARLCPNDTIVYVKCDRTDDPHYEDLQLMEQELQNFKTREGNPFRLIAVPLPEAIYDEDGLRLPATYANYLVMNKTILYPTYHQPHLDEAAKKALETAFPTYSVVGVDCRALICQHGSLHCATMQFPRGVFPKK
;
A
#
# COMPACT_ATOMS: atom_id res chain seq x y z
N MET A 1 -25.99 -21.78 9.08
CA MET A 1 -26.26 -21.59 10.52
C MET A 1 -25.30 -20.49 10.97
N GLY A 2 -25.80 -19.24 10.96
CA GLY A 2 -24.96 -18.06 11.21
C GLY A 2 -24.66 -17.91 12.68
N LEU A 3 -23.39 -17.77 13.03
CA LEU A 3 -22.97 -17.31 14.35
C LEU A 3 -23.26 -15.80 14.45
N LEU A 4 -24.33 -15.46 15.13
CA LEU A 4 -24.58 -14.11 15.62
C LEU A 4 -23.54 -13.79 16.70
N VAL A 5 -22.64 -12.84 16.42
CA VAL A 5 -21.80 -12.23 17.46
C VAL A 5 -22.74 -11.53 18.43
N GLN A 6 -22.88 -12.06 19.64
CA GLN A 6 -23.71 -11.46 20.69
C GLN A 6 -23.03 -10.16 21.18
N LEU A 7 -23.76 -9.06 21.10
CA LEU A 7 -23.40 -7.80 21.77
C LEU A 7 -23.40 -7.99 23.29
N PRO A 8 -22.50 -7.30 24.03
CA PRO A 8 -22.46 -7.38 25.49
C PRO A 8 -23.79 -6.98 26.09
N LYS A 9 -24.28 -7.75 27.11
CA LYS A 9 -25.64 -7.61 27.69
C LYS A 9 -25.65 -7.01 29.08
N THR A 10 -24.47 -6.79 29.70
CA THR A 10 -24.40 -6.27 31.08
C THR A 10 -23.50 -5.05 31.21
N PRO A 11 -23.74 -4.16 32.21
CA PRO A 11 -22.86 -3.01 32.48
C PRO A 11 -21.41 -3.40 32.78
N GLU A 12 -21.16 -4.59 33.35
CA GLU A 12 -19.81 -5.12 33.60
C GLU A 12 -19.10 -5.52 32.31
N GLU A 13 -19.82 -6.08 31.32
CA GLU A 13 -19.27 -6.42 30.01
C GLU A 13 -18.91 -5.15 29.22
N TYR A 14 -19.72 -4.09 29.33
CA TYR A 14 -19.40 -2.76 28.79
C TYR A 14 -18.20 -2.12 29.48
N SER A 15 -18.11 -2.23 30.79
CA SER A 15 -17.00 -1.73 31.59
C SER A 15 -15.69 -2.45 31.25
N ASN A 16 -15.73 -3.76 31.01
CA ASN A 16 -14.58 -4.54 30.58
C ASN A 16 -14.16 -4.23 29.12
N LEU A 17 -15.13 -3.93 28.25
CA LEU A 17 -14.85 -3.48 26.89
C LEU A 17 -14.24 -2.05 26.87
N GLU A 18 -14.75 -1.15 27.72
CA GLU A 18 -14.18 0.19 27.91
C GLU A 18 -12.79 0.15 28.58
N LEU A 19 -12.56 -0.75 29.52
CA LEU A 19 -11.23 -0.99 30.12
C LEU A 19 -10.26 -1.64 29.11
N PHE A 20 -10.75 -2.52 28.25
CA PHE A 20 -9.97 -3.12 27.18
C PHE A 20 -9.65 -2.10 26.06
N THR A 21 -10.61 -1.24 25.74
CA THR A 21 -10.41 -0.11 24.81
C THR A 21 -9.54 0.96 25.43
N LYS A 22 -9.71 1.31 26.73
CA LYS A 22 -8.82 2.24 27.45
C LYS A 22 -7.41 1.70 27.57
N LYS A 23 -7.23 0.42 27.93
CA LYS A 23 -5.91 -0.21 27.98
C LYS A 23 -5.23 -0.28 26.62
N ASN A 24 -6.00 -0.47 25.52
CA ASN A 24 -5.50 -0.39 24.15
C ASN A 24 -5.31 1.07 23.67
N MET A 25 -5.96 2.06 24.32
CA MET A 25 -5.74 3.49 24.03
C MET A 25 -4.62 4.10 24.88
N GLU A 26 -4.29 3.51 26.02
CA GLU A 26 -3.16 3.91 26.88
C GLU A 26 -1.84 3.21 26.54
N GLN A 27 -1.84 2.23 25.63
CA GLN A 27 -0.65 1.83 24.88
C GLN A 27 -0.44 2.78 23.69
N THR A 28 -0.35 4.09 23.95
CA THR A 28 0.70 4.87 23.33
C THR A 28 1.99 4.34 23.93
N THR A 29 2.47 3.22 23.42
CA THR A 29 3.88 2.90 23.53
C THR A 29 4.59 4.17 23.10
N GLU A 30 5.29 4.82 24.02
CA GLU A 30 6.27 5.84 23.69
C GLU A 30 7.20 5.15 22.69
N TYR A 31 7.01 5.43 21.39
CA TYR A 31 7.92 4.97 20.36
C TYR A 31 9.21 5.72 20.58
N ASN A 32 10.09 5.16 21.40
CA ASN A 32 11.39 5.76 21.76
C ASN A 32 12.34 5.78 20.56
N HIS A 33 11.95 5.19 19.43
CA HIS A 33 12.78 5.07 18.24
C HIS A 33 12.07 5.67 17.03
N ARG A 34 12.85 6.38 16.22
CA ARG A 34 12.45 6.85 14.89
C ARG A 34 12.34 5.64 13.95
N MET A 35 11.23 5.48 13.21
CA MET A 35 10.98 4.33 12.33
C MET A 35 10.13 4.72 11.13
N LEU A 36 10.38 4.11 9.99
CA LEU A 36 9.40 4.07 8.91
C LEU A 36 8.18 3.28 9.41
N ALA A 37 7.03 3.93 9.43
CA ALA A 37 5.81 3.31 9.95
C ALA A 37 5.44 2.08 9.13
N PRO A 38 5.34 0.87 9.73
CA PRO A 38 4.84 -0.29 9.00
C PRO A 38 3.37 -0.06 8.63
N GLU A 39 2.88 -0.73 7.60
CA GLU A 39 1.53 -0.44 7.10
C GLU A 39 0.43 -0.77 8.12
N TRP A 40 0.65 -1.72 9.02
CA TRP A 40 -0.27 -2.03 10.14
C TRP A 40 -0.14 -1.09 11.35
N PHE A 41 0.69 -0.04 11.27
CA PHE A 41 0.72 1.00 12.29
C PHE A 41 -0.64 1.70 12.36
N PRO A 42 -1.10 2.18 13.55
CA PRO A 42 -2.36 2.92 13.64
C PRO A 42 -2.42 4.10 12.68
N GLN A 43 -3.42 4.12 11.82
CA GLN A 43 -3.55 5.07 10.73
C GLN A 43 -4.58 6.16 11.05
N SER A 44 -4.41 7.35 10.46
CA SER A 44 -5.43 8.39 10.40
C SER A 44 -6.28 8.27 9.13
N GLY A 45 -5.74 7.73 8.05
CA GLY A 45 -6.48 7.53 6.82
C GLY A 45 -5.62 7.24 5.60
N ILE A 46 -6.26 7.22 4.46
CA ILE A 46 -5.71 6.81 3.16
C ILE A 46 -5.86 7.95 2.15
N GLN A 47 -4.88 8.11 1.26
CA GLN A 47 -4.97 8.96 0.06
C GLN A 47 -5.32 8.11 -1.15
N LEU A 48 -6.21 8.65 -1.99
CA LEU A 48 -6.43 8.27 -3.38
C LEU A 48 -6.14 9.47 -4.28
N THR A 49 -5.50 9.23 -5.42
CA THR A 49 -5.39 10.20 -6.51
C THR A 49 -6.37 9.77 -7.60
N TRP A 50 -7.35 10.62 -7.91
CA TRP A 50 -8.55 10.21 -8.67
C TRP A 50 -8.31 10.19 -10.18
N PRO A 51 -8.74 9.12 -10.90
CA PRO A 51 -8.62 9.05 -12.36
C PRO A 51 -9.48 10.10 -13.06
N HIS A 52 -8.98 10.62 -14.18
CA HIS A 52 -9.70 11.63 -14.99
C HIS A 52 -9.34 11.54 -16.47
N GLU A 53 -10.05 12.30 -17.30
CA GLU A 53 -9.96 12.26 -18.76
C GLU A 53 -8.60 12.66 -19.37
N ASN A 54 -7.70 13.25 -18.58
CA ASN A 54 -6.36 13.63 -19.02
C ASN A 54 -5.26 12.69 -18.46
N THR A 55 -5.63 11.50 -18.01
CA THR A 55 -4.74 10.42 -17.60
C THR A 55 -4.82 9.28 -18.61
N ASP A 56 -3.95 8.31 -18.50
CA ASP A 56 -3.97 7.11 -19.34
C ASP A 56 -5.23 6.27 -19.16
N TRP A 57 -6.09 6.61 -18.18
CA TRP A 57 -7.41 6.02 -17.95
C TRP A 57 -8.50 6.50 -18.91
N ALA A 58 -8.24 7.49 -19.78
CA ALA A 58 -9.28 8.13 -20.62
C ALA A 58 -10.10 7.11 -21.44
N TYR A 59 -9.48 6.04 -21.91
CA TYR A 59 -10.13 5.01 -22.76
C TYR A 59 -11.07 4.08 -21.97
N MET A 60 -10.90 3.95 -20.64
CA MET A 60 -11.71 3.12 -19.74
C MET A 60 -12.10 3.84 -18.45
N LEU A 61 -12.31 5.15 -18.54
CA LEU A 61 -12.54 6.02 -17.38
C LEU A 61 -13.75 5.57 -16.55
N GLN A 62 -14.79 5.01 -17.15
CA GLN A 62 -15.97 4.54 -16.45
C GLN A 62 -15.64 3.34 -15.56
N GLU A 63 -14.95 2.34 -16.10
CA GLU A 63 -14.60 1.10 -15.41
C GLU A 63 -13.66 1.36 -14.23
N VAL A 64 -12.62 2.17 -14.42
CA VAL A 64 -11.71 2.53 -13.33
C VAL A 64 -12.39 3.39 -12.27
N THR A 65 -13.29 4.28 -12.67
CA THR A 65 -14.09 5.10 -11.73
C THR A 65 -14.97 4.22 -10.83
N GLU A 66 -15.60 3.16 -11.37
CA GLU A 66 -16.38 2.22 -10.54
C GLU A 66 -15.50 1.51 -9.49
N CYS A 67 -14.27 1.13 -9.85
CA CYS A 67 -13.31 0.58 -8.91
C CYS A 67 -12.94 1.61 -7.82
N TYR A 68 -12.65 2.85 -8.19
CA TYR A 68 -12.33 3.92 -7.26
C TYR A 68 -13.48 4.29 -6.33
N ILE A 69 -14.73 4.25 -6.81
CA ILE A 69 -15.92 4.40 -5.96
C ILE A 69 -15.98 3.28 -4.91
N ARG A 70 -15.67 2.04 -5.32
CA ARG A 70 -15.63 0.92 -4.38
C ARG A 70 -14.52 1.09 -3.35
N LEU A 71 -13.31 1.49 -3.76
CA LEU A 71 -12.21 1.82 -2.85
C LEU A 71 -12.62 2.95 -1.88
N ALA A 72 -13.16 4.03 -2.40
CA ALA A 72 -13.61 5.17 -1.59
C ALA A 72 -14.67 4.75 -0.56
N TYR A 73 -15.62 3.88 -0.94
CA TYR A 73 -16.63 3.33 -0.04
C TYR A 73 -16.00 2.50 1.09
N GLU A 74 -15.15 1.54 0.75
CA GLU A 74 -14.56 0.63 1.74
C GLU A 74 -13.61 1.36 2.70
N ILE A 75 -12.84 2.33 2.19
CA ILE A 75 -11.93 3.13 2.99
C ILE A 75 -12.71 4.07 3.92
N SER A 76 -13.59 4.88 3.36
CA SER A 76 -14.27 5.95 4.11
C SER A 76 -15.27 5.47 5.16
N LEU A 77 -15.72 4.22 5.09
CA LEU A 77 -16.49 3.58 6.17
C LEU A 77 -15.65 3.29 7.43
N ARG A 78 -14.32 3.23 7.30
CA ARG A 78 -13.39 2.74 8.34
C ARG A 78 -12.41 3.79 8.80
N GLU A 79 -11.93 4.63 7.88
CA GLU A 79 -10.89 5.63 8.09
C GLU A 79 -11.20 6.93 7.35
N GLN A 80 -10.42 7.97 7.60
CA GLN A 80 -10.49 9.16 6.76
C GLN A 80 -9.94 8.84 5.37
N LEU A 81 -10.53 9.44 4.36
CA LEU A 81 -10.12 9.35 2.98
C LEU A 81 -9.78 10.74 2.46
N LEU A 82 -8.56 10.91 1.96
CA LEU A 82 -8.16 12.07 1.18
C LEU A 82 -8.26 11.73 -0.30
N ILE A 83 -9.06 12.47 -1.03
CA ILE A 83 -9.15 12.39 -2.50
C ILE A 83 -8.45 13.60 -3.11
N VAL A 84 -7.36 13.34 -3.83
CA VAL A 84 -6.66 14.34 -4.65
C VAL A 84 -7.18 14.23 -6.06
N CYS A 85 -7.65 15.33 -6.64
CA CYS A 85 -8.22 15.36 -8.00
C CYS A 85 -8.17 16.77 -8.60
N PRO A 86 -8.13 16.91 -9.94
CA PRO A 86 -8.18 18.24 -10.58
C PRO A 86 -9.53 18.92 -10.43
N ASP A 87 -10.64 18.20 -10.48
CA ASP A 87 -12.01 18.70 -10.41
C ASP A 87 -12.77 18.13 -9.20
N VAL A 88 -12.69 18.86 -8.08
CA VAL A 88 -13.33 18.48 -6.82
C VAL A 88 -14.85 18.42 -6.93
N GLU A 89 -15.48 19.35 -7.63
CA GLU A 89 -16.94 19.39 -7.72
C GLU A 89 -17.49 18.16 -8.48
N LYS A 90 -16.83 17.78 -9.58
CA LYS A 90 -17.19 16.60 -10.38
C LYS A 90 -17.06 15.32 -9.54
N VAL A 91 -15.94 15.15 -8.85
CA VAL A 91 -15.69 13.93 -8.03
C VAL A 91 -16.63 13.89 -6.84
N LYS A 92 -16.83 15.02 -6.17
CA LYS A 92 -17.74 15.12 -5.02
C LYS A 92 -19.19 14.82 -5.40
N GLN A 93 -19.67 15.34 -6.53
CA GLN A 93 -21.01 15.02 -7.02
C GLN A 93 -21.17 13.51 -7.23
N LEU A 94 -20.20 12.90 -7.89
CA LEU A 94 -20.20 11.44 -8.13
C LEU A 94 -20.23 10.63 -6.83
N ILE A 95 -19.42 10.99 -5.84
CA ILE A 95 -19.38 10.37 -4.52
C ILE A 95 -20.70 10.59 -3.78
N ASP A 96 -21.27 11.80 -3.86
CA ASP A 96 -22.54 12.14 -3.19
C ASP A 96 -23.72 11.33 -3.71
N GLU A 97 -23.73 10.97 -4.99
CA GLU A 97 -24.75 10.12 -5.60
C GLU A 97 -24.61 8.64 -5.24
N ARG A 98 -23.41 8.17 -4.91
CA ARG A 98 -23.07 6.75 -4.83
C ARG A 98 -22.81 6.24 -3.40
N LEU A 99 -22.28 7.08 -2.51
CA LEU A 99 -21.89 6.67 -1.16
C LEU A 99 -22.92 7.07 -0.10
N PRO A 100 -23.06 6.27 0.99
CA PRO A 100 -23.93 6.63 2.12
C PRO A 100 -23.34 7.82 2.90
N GLN A 101 -24.19 8.57 3.60
CA GLN A 101 -23.81 9.78 4.34
C GLN A 101 -22.65 9.54 5.30
N LYS A 102 -22.66 8.44 6.04
CA LYS A 102 -21.61 8.07 7.00
C LYS A 102 -20.20 7.98 6.34
N ALA A 103 -20.13 7.47 5.12
CA ALA A 103 -18.88 7.38 4.38
C ALA A 103 -18.40 8.78 3.94
N LYS A 104 -19.32 9.61 3.43
CA LYS A 104 -19.02 10.97 2.95
C LYS A 104 -18.44 11.89 4.03
N GLU A 105 -18.85 11.72 5.28
CA GLU A 105 -18.36 12.50 6.42
C GLU A 105 -16.86 12.31 6.67
N ASN A 106 -16.30 11.18 6.25
CA ASN A 106 -14.89 10.85 6.39
C ASN A 106 -14.03 11.26 5.19
N ILE A 107 -14.63 11.84 4.14
CA ILE A 107 -13.89 12.23 2.93
C ILE A 107 -13.45 13.69 2.99
N THR A 108 -12.21 13.92 2.63
CA THR A 108 -11.61 15.24 2.38
C THR A 108 -11.17 15.30 0.92
N TYR A 109 -11.46 16.41 0.25
CA TYR A 109 -11.07 16.61 -1.14
C TYR A 109 -9.99 17.67 -1.24
N PHE A 110 -9.04 17.48 -2.13
CA PHE A 110 -7.99 18.44 -2.42
C PHE A 110 -7.84 18.65 -3.92
N ALA A 111 -8.07 19.91 -4.36
CA ALA A 111 -7.91 20.28 -5.76
C ALA A 111 -6.44 20.36 -6.14
N CYS A 112 -5.98 19.45 -7.00
CA CYS A 112 -4.62 19.42 -7.49
C CYS A 112 -4.58 18.79 -8.89
N PRO A 113 -3.89 19.40 -9.87
CA PRO A 113 -3.58 18.74 -11.13
C PRO A 113 -2.71 17.50 -10.88
N THR A 114 -2.97 16.42 -11.58
CA THR A 114 -2.25 15.14 -11.50
C THR A 114 -1.91 14.63 -12.90
N ASN A 115 -0.88 13.78 -13.01
CA ASN A 115 -0.59 13.04 -14.24
C ASN A 115 -1.31 11.69 -14.24
N ASP A 116 -1.31 10.99 -13.08
CA ASP A 116 -1.86 9.65 -12.94
C ASP A 116 -2.47 9.44 -11.53
N THR A 117 -2.65 8.19 -11.12
CA THR A 117 -3.48 7.77 -9.98
C THR A 117 -2.72 7.02 -8.91
N TRP A 118 -1.44 6.77 -9.07
CA TRP A 118 -0.65 5.83 -8.29
C TRP A 118 -0.10 6.46 -7.00
N ALA A 119 -1.02 6.72 -6.05
CA ALA A 119 -0.71 7.41 -4.79
C ALA A 119 0.37 6.71 -3.95
N ARG A 120 0.53 5.38 -4.10
CA ARG A 120 1.57 4.60 -3.43
C ARG A 120 2.96 5.13 -3.75
N ASP A 121 3.21 5.50 -4.99
CA ASP A 121 4.54 5.75 -5.49
C ASP A 121 4.96 7.21 -5.41
N HIS A 122 4.00 8.13 -5.50
CA HIS A 122 4.26 9.55 -5.34
C HIS A 122 3.92 10.10 -3.95
N GLY A 123 3.25 9.33 -3.08
CA GLY A 123 2.81 9.77 -1.76
C GLY A 123 3.94 9.88 -0.74
N PHE A 124 3.69 10.58 0.38
CA PHE A 124 4.66 10.70 1.47
C PHE A 124 5.03 9.37 2.10
N LEU A 125 6.31 9.14 2.33
CA LEU A 125 6.76 8.10 3.25
C LEU A 125 6.82 8.67 4.67
N SER A 126 6.09 8.04 5.59
CA SER A 126 5.87 8.59 6.93
C SER A 126 6.78 7.93 7.96
N VAL A 127 7.60 8.73 8.61
CA VAL A 127 8.47 8.30 9.72
C VAL A 127 7.90 8.80 11.03
N VAL A 128 7.75 7.89 12.00
CA VAL A 128 7.16 8.15 13.31
C VAL A 128 8.24 8.10 14.38
N SER A 129 8.18 9.02 15.35
CA SER A 129 9.07 9.07 16.49
C SER A 129 8.38 9.68 17.71
N SER A 130 9.05 9.67 18.87
CA SER A 130 8.62 10.42 20.06
C SER A 130 8.53 11.94 19.82
N ASN A 131 9.22 12.48 18.82
CA ASN A 131 9.23 13.90 18.47
C ASN A 131 8.11 14.28 17.49
N GLY A 132 7.31 13.33 17.03
CA GLY A 132 6.23 13.53 16.07
C GLY A 132 6.40 12.73 14.78
N ILE A 133 5.72 13.18 13.74
CA ILE A 133 5.70 12.54 12.43
C ILE A 133 6.50 13.38 11.45
N GLU A 134 7.38 12.73 10.71
CA GLU A 134 8.08 13.30 9.56
C GLU A 134 7.44 12.75 8.29
N LEU A 135 7.12 13.65 7.37
CA LEU A 135 6.56 13.35 6.05
C LEU A 135 7.67 13.54 5.02
N LEU A 136 8.29 12.45 4.60
CA LEU A 136 9.40 12.47 3.65
C LEU A 136 8.84 12.52 2.23
N ASP A 137 9.22 13.56 1.50
CA ASP A 137 8.82 13.83 0.12
C ASP A 137 9.96 13.43 -0.82
N TYR A 138 9.96 12.17 -1.25
CA TYR A 138 10.92 11.63 -2.21
C TYR A 138 10.55 12.03 -3.64
N ARG A 139 11.56 12.06 -4.51
CA ARG A 139 11.33 12.30 -5.92
C ARG A 139 10.64 11.11 -6.56
N PHE A 140 9.50 11.37 -7.16
CA PHE A 140 8.83 10.47 -8.08
C PHE A 140 9.12 10.90 -9.52
N ASN A 141 9.76 10.03 -10.30
CA ASN A 141 10.20 10.32 -11.67
C ASN A 141 9.43 9.51 -12.74
N GLY A 142 8.28 8.91 -12.38
CA GLY A 142 7.48 8.10 -13.30
C GLY A 142 8.15 6.75 -13.61
N TRP A 143 8.56 6.04 -12.56
CA TRP A 143 9.17 4.69 -12.59
C TRP A 143 10.41 4.61 -13.50
N GLY A 144 11.33 5.54 -13.27
CA GLY A 144 12.55 5.61 -14.05
C GLY A 144 12.43 6.42 -15.34
N GLY A 145 11.51 7.40 -15.39
CA GLY A 145 11.31 8.29 -16.54
C GLY A 145 10.50 7.68 -17.68
N LYS A 146 9.74 6.62 -17.41
CA LYS A 146 8.85 5.98 -18.40
C LYS A 146 7.60 6.81 -18.70
N PHE A 147 7.13 7.58 -17.70
CA PHE A 147 5.90 8.37 -17.75
C PHE A 147 6.10 9.79 -17.25
N GLU A 148 5.24 10.71 -17.69
CA GLU A 148 5.18 12.07 -17.15
C GLU A 148 4.71 12.04 -15.68
N ALA A 149 5.49 12.64 -14.79
CA ALA A 149 5.26 12.57 -13.35
C ALA A 149 5.36 13.91 -12.60
N ALA A 150 5.61 15.02 -13.31
CA ALA A 150 5.88 16.31 -12.68
C ALA A 150 4.71 16.85 -11.83
N LEU A 151 3.47 16.57 -12.23
CA LEU A 151 2.28 16.99 -11.47
C LEU A 151 2.10 16.16 -10.22
N ASP A 152 2.30 14.83 -10.32
CA ASP A 152 2.18 13.88 -9.21
C ASP A 152 3.28 14.11 -8.18
N ASN A 153 4.53 14.28 -8.61
CA ASN A 153 5.67 14.63 -7.76
C ASN A 153 5.47 15.94 -6.99
N ALA A 154 4.58 16.83 -7.44
CA ALA A 154 4.28 18.10 -6.76
C ALA A 154 3.12 18.01 -5.74
N ILE A 155 2.42 16.89 -5.65
CA ILE A 155 1.21 16.75 -4.81
C ILE A 155 1.57 16.93 -3.33
N ASN A 156 2.58 16.23 -2.84
CA ASN A 156 3.00 16.21 -1.44
C ASN A 156 3.27 17.62 -0.91
N GLN A 157 4.08 18.37 -1.64
CA GLN A 157 4.41 19.74 -1.26
C GLN A 157 3.19 20.65 -1.20
N LYS A 158 2.22 20.46 -2.13
CA LYS A 158 0.97 21.24 -2.14
C LYS A 158 0.06 20.87 -0.98
N LEU A 159 -0.09 19.56 -0.67
CA LEU A 159 -0.86 19.07 0.49
C LEU A 159 -0.32 19.64 1.79
N HIS A 160 0.99 19.58 2.01
CA HIS A 160 1.61 20.12 3.20
C HIS A 160 1.47 21.64 3.31
N LYS A 161 1.75 22.40 2.24
CA LYS A 161 1.60 23.85 2.22
C LYS A 161 0.17 24.31 2.47
N ALA A 162 -0.81 23.54 2.07
CA ALA A 162 -2.23 23.81 2.29
C ALA A 162 -2.73 23.39 3.69
N GLY A 163 -1.89 22.75 4.51
CA GLY A 163 -2.26 22.25 5.84
C GLY A 163 -3.29 21.11 5.80
N VAL A 164 -3.35 20.35 4.71
CA VAL A 164 -4.22 19.16 4.57
C VAL A 164 -3.67 17.99 5.36
N VAL A 165 -2.36 17.92 5.48
CA VAL A 165 -1.61 16.92 6.24
C VAL A 165 -0.76 17.61 7.31
N ASP A 166 -0.69 17.00 8.49
CA ASP A 166 0.10 17.44 9.64
C ASP A 166 1.35 16.58 9.78
N GLY A 167 2.49 17.23 10.03
CA GLY A 167 3.77 16.57 10.20
C GLY A 167 4.93 17.50 9.78
N LEU A 168 6.15 17.12 10.14
CA LEU A 168 7.34 17.81 9.68
C LEU A 168 7.59 17.42 8.21
N TYR A 169 7.51 18.38 7.30
CA TYR A 169 7.91 18.16 5.92
C TYR A 169 9.42 17.96 5.81
N VAL A 170 9.84 16.88 5.18
CA VAL A 170 11.25 16.55 4.95
C VAL A 170 11.48 16.38 3.45
N ASP A 171 12.18 17.35 2.86
CA ASP A 171 12.56 17.33 1.45
C ASP A 171 13.59 16.23 1.18
N ARG A 172 13.27 15.32 0.25
CA ARG A 172 14.10 14.25 -0.29
C ARG A 172 14.06 14.19 -1.82
N LEU A 173 13.74 15.31 -2.45
CA LEU A 173 13.62 15.40 -3.91
C LEU A 173 14.96 15.23 -4.66
N ASP A 174 16.05 15.04 -3.93
CA ASP A 174 17.38 14.68 -4.45
C ASP A 174 17.59 13.16 -4.56
N PHE A 175 16.60 12.34 -4.17
CA PHE A 175 16.65 10.88 -4.22
C PHE A 175 15.31 10.31 -4.74
N GLU A 176 15.36 9.48 -5.79
CA GLU A 176 14.21 8.79 -6.36
C GLU A 176 13.82 7.59 -5.49
N LEU A 177 12.57 7.55 -5.01
CA LEU A 177 12.05 6.41 -4.25
C LEU A 177 10.52 6.35 -4.33
N GLU A 178 10.00 5.24 -4.80
CA GLU A 178 8.59 4.92 -4.83
C GLU A 178 8.18 4.12 -3.59
N GLY A 179 7.00 4.42 -3.03
CA GLY A 179 6.50 3.71 -1.85
C GLY A 179 6.23 2.22 -2.07
N GLY A 180 5.90 1.81 -3.29
CA GLY A 180 5.70 0.40 -3.65
C GLY A 180 6.99 -0.41 -3.76
N SER A 181 8.15 0.26 -3.84
CA SER A 181 9.46 -0.39 -3.95
C SER A 181 10.03 -0.90 -2.63
N ILE A 182 9.42 -0.54 -1.50
CA ILE A 182 9.93 -0.87 -0.15
C ILE A 182 8.83 -1.35 0.79
N GLU A 183 9.20 -2.28 1.68
CA GLU A 183 8.37 -2.75 2.80
C GLU A 183 9.12 -2.59 4.12
N SER A 184 8.45 -2.18 5.19
CA SER A 184 9.05 -2.01 6.53
C SER A 184 8.28 -2.77 7.59
N ASP A 185 8.99 -3.38 8.54
CA ASP A 185 8.41 -3.98 9.74
C ASP A 185 8.26 -2.97 10.91
N GLY A 186 8.79 -1.75 10.75
CA GLY A 186 8.85 -0.74 11.82
C GLY A 186 9.82 -1.09 12.95
N GLN A 187 10.61 -2.16 12.81
CA GLN A 187 11.56 -2.64 13.79
C GLN A 187 13.00 -2.64 13.26
N GLY A 188 13.22 -1.97 12.14
CA GLY A 188 14.53 -1.80 11.53
C GLY A 188 14.82 -2.73 10.36
N THR A 189 13.85 -3.53 9.92
CA THR A 189 13.94 -4.32 8.69
C THR A 189 13.30 -3.59 7.52
N LEU A 190 13.94 -3.65 6.36
CA LEU A 190 13.42 -3.17 5.09
C LEU A 190 13.59 -4.26 4.03
N LEU A 191 12.51 -4.61 3.35
CA LEU A 191 12.46 -5.54 2.22
C LEU A 191 12.27 -4.76 0.92
N THR A 192 13.05 -5.12 -0.11
CA THR A 192 13.03 -4.48 -1.43
C THR A 192 13.51 -5.45 -2.52
N THR A 193 13.48 -5.03 -3.77
CA THR A 193 14.04 -5.76 -4.91
C THR A 193 15.29 -5.06 -5.45
N ALA A 194 16.25 -5.84 -5.91
CA ALA A 194 17.46 -5.33 -6.55
C ALA A 194 17.14 -4.68 -7.91
N GLU A 195 16.23 -5.28 -8.67
CA GLU A 195 15.82 -4.78 -9.99
C GLU A 195 15.29 -3.34 -9.92
N CYS A 196 14.51 -3.00 -8.88
CA CYS A 196 13.97 -1.66 -8.71
C CYS A 196 15.01 -0.68 -8.16
N LEU A 197 15.52 -0.90 -6.94
CA LEU A 197 16.34 0.11 -6.28
C LEU A 197 17.73 0.28 -6.88
N LEU A 198 18.26 -0.72 -7.59
CA LEU A 198 19.54 -0.62 -8.31
C LEU A 198 19.38 -0.25 -9.79
N ASN A 199 18.14 0.03 -10.22
CA ASN A 199 17.88 0.43 -11.60
C ASN A 199 18.57 1.76 -11.92
N PRO A 200 19.37 1.86 -13.00
CA PRO A 200 20.09 3.07 -13.34
C PRO A 200 19.19 4.26 -13.74
N ASN A 201 17.92 4.03 -13.99
CA ASN A 201 16.95 5.10 -14.30
C ASN A 201 16.42 5.82 -13.05
N ARG A 202 16.88 5.43 -11.85
CA ARG A 202 16.57 6.10 -10.58
C ARG A 202 17.81 6.78 -10.02
N ASN A 203 18.51 6.15 -9.13
CA ASN A 203 19.67 6.72 -8.40
C ASN A 203 21.01 6.22 -8.97
N ALA A 204 21.26 6.38 -10.25
CA ALA A 204 22.45 5.85 -10.96
C ALA A 204 23.80 6.27 -10.37
N GLN A 205 23.82 7.36 -9.59
CA GLN A 205 25.03 7.86 -8.92
C GLN A 205 25.40 7.06 -7.67
N TYR A 206 24.51 6.22 -7.16
CA TYR A 206 24.69 5.45 -5.92
C TYR A 206 24.81 3.96 -6.21
N ASN A 207 25.71 3.29 -5.49
CA ASN A 207 25.73 1.83 -5.40
C ASN A 207 24.82 1.33 -4.26
N GLN A 208 24.63 0.02 -4.15
CA GLN A 208 23.78 -0.59 -3.13
C GLN A 208 24.10 -0.11 -1.70
N SER A 209 25.38 -0.08 -1.31
CA SER A 209 25.78 0.34 0.03
C SER A 209 25.47 1.81 0.30
N GLU A 210 25.54 2.66 -0.71
CA GLU A 210 25.18 4.09 -0.60
C GLU A 210 23.68 4.29 -0.53
N ILE A 211 22.88 3.51 -1.28
CA ILE A 211 21.42 3.46 -1.18
C ILE A 211 21.02 3.00 0.22
N GLU A 212 21.60 1.90 0.73
CA GLU A 212 21.35 1.45 2.11
C GLU A 212 21.73 2.50 3.15
N ALA A 213 22.84 3.23 2.95
CA ALA A 213 23.25 4.29 3.86
C ALA A 213 22.24 5.44 3.90
N GLN A 214 21.65 5.81 2.74
CA GLN A 214 20.60 6.82 2.68
C GLN A 214 19.32 6.33 3.38
N LEU A 215 18.85 5.11 3.07
CA LEU A 215 17.65 4.55 3.68
C LEU A 215 17.82 4.30 5.19
N ARG A 216 19.02 3.88 5.62
CA ARG A 216 19.38 3.76 7.05
C ARG A 216 19.23 5.09 7.78
N LYS A 217 19.72 6.17 7.18
CA LYS A 217 19.63 7.52 7.74
C LYS A 217 18.18 8.01 7.79
N ASP A 218 17.41 7.77 6.73
CA ASP A 218 16.05 8.31 6.59
C ASP A 218 15.01 7.52 7.38
N PHE A 219 15.15 6.19 7.49
CA PHE A 219 14.15 5.31 8.08
C PHE A 219 14.58 4.64 9.38
N ASN A 220 15.85 4.82 9.80
CA ASN A 220 16.42 4.12 10.96
C ASN A 220 16.32 2.59 10.82
N VAL A 221 16.59 2.09 9.65
CA VAL A 221 16.68 0.65 9.33
C VAL A 221 18.14 0.23 9.30
N ASP A 222 18.44 -1.00 9.68
CA ASP A 222 19.81 -1.55 9.68
C ASP A 222 19.86 -2.98 9.13
N HIS A 223 18.69 -3.56 8.86
CA HIS A 223 18.53 -4.90 8.33
C HIS A 223 17.81 -4.85 6.98
N PHE A 224 18.54 -5.13 5.89
CA PHE A 224 18.05 -5.07 4.52
C PHE A 224 17.87 -6.47 3.97
N LEU A 225 16.70 -6.72 3.39
CA LEU A 225 16.35 -7.95 2.69
C LEU A 225 16.19 -7.59 1.21
N TRP A 226 17.10 -8.07 0.38
CA TRP A 226 17.11 -7.83 -1.06
C TRP A 226 16.63 -9.07 -1.79
N LEU A 227 15.56 -8.96 -2.58
CA LEU A 227 15.15 -9.98 -3.53
C LEU A 227 15.87 -9.73 -4.86
N GLU A 228 16.58 -10.75 -5.33
CA GLU A 228 17.24 -10.74 -6.63
C GLU A 228 16.34 -11.33 -7.72
N HIS A 229 15.27 -12.05 -7.31
CA HIS A 229 14.30 -12.69 -8.19
C HIS A 229 12.88 -12.28 -7.81
N GLY A 230 11.98 -12.48 -8.75
CA GLY A 230 10.57 -12.14 -8.64
C GLY A 230 10.22 -10.99 -9.58
N ALA A 231 9.59 -11.34 -10.71
CA ALA A 231 9.06 -10.37 -11.67
C ALA A 231 7.71 -10.84 -12.18
N LEU A 232 6.84 -9.90 -12.52
CA LEU A 232 5.54 -10.19 -13.14
C LEU A 232 5.49 -9.63 -14.55
N ALA A 233 5.11 -10.46 -15.52
CA ALA A 233 4.89 -9.99 -16.88
C ALA A 233 3.83 -8.89 -16.89
N GLY A 234 4.13 -7.80 -17.58
CA GLY A 234 3.30 -6.60 -17.63
C GLY A 234 3.56 -5.60 -16.51
N ASP A 235 4.40 -5.91 -15.52
CA ASP A 235 4.86 -4.90 -14.57
C ASP A 235 5.78 -3.89 -15.26
N ASP A 236 5.55 -2.60 -15.03
CA ASP A 236 6.34 -1.50 -15.57
C ASP A 236 7.08 -0.69 -14.48
N THR A 237 7.06 -1.18 -13.24
CA THR A 237 7.69 -0.56 -12.07
C THR A 237 9.13 -1.04 -11.82
N ASP A 238 9.63 -1.98 -12.62
CA ASP A 238 10.89 -2.69 -12.39
C ASP A 238 10.83 -3.56 -11.12
N SER A 239 9.80 -4.40 -11.03
CA SER A 239 9.59 -5.39 -9.95
C SER A 239 9.41 -4.77 -8.57
N HIS A 240 8.45 -3.86 -8.39
CA HIS A 240 8.10 -3.36 -7.07
C HIS A 240 7.79 -4.50 -6.09
N VAL A 241 8.36 -4.44 -4.90
CA VAL A 241 8.22 -5.51 -3.91
C VAL A 241 6.78 -5.70 -3.44
N ASP A 242 5.94 -4.67 -3.47
CA ASP A 242 4.54 -4.72 -3.06
C ASP A 242 3.65 -5.56 -3.99
N THR A 243 4.15 -5.92 -5.18
CA THR A 243 3.52 -6.88 -6.10
C THR A 243 3.94 -8.34 -5.84
N LEU A 244 4.99 -8.55 -5.06
CA LEU A 244 5.69 -9.83 -4.90
C LEU A 244 5.63 -10.36 -3.47
N ALA A 245 6.07 -9.58 -2.49
CA ALA A 245 6.22 -10.01 -1.10
C ALA A 245 6.00 -8.83 -0.14
N ARG A 246 5.27 -9.08 0.95
CA ARG A 246 4.85 -8.06 1.91
C ARG A 246 5.23 -8.48 3.32
N LEU A 247 5.86 -7.57 4.07
CA LEU A 247 6.07 -7.75 5.50
C LEU A 247 4.74 -7.65 6.25
N CYS A 248 4.58 -8.48 7.27
CA CYS A 248 3.39 -8.58 8.11
C CYS A 248 3.78 -8.66 9.58
N PRO A 249 2.84 -8.45 10.52
CA PRO A 249 3.11 -8.62 11.96
C PRO A 249 3.65 -10.03 12.29
N ASN A 250 4.42 -10.11 13.40
CA ASN A 250 4.95 -11.36 13.95
C ASN A 250 5.88 -12.11 12.99
N ASP A 251 6.87 -11.41 12.44
CA ASP A 251 7.91 -11.95 11.58
C ASP A 251 7.36 -12.80 10.42
N THR A 252 6.28 -12.33 9.83
CA THR A 252 5.60 -13.02 8.75
C THR A 252 5.83 -12.28 7.43
N ILE A 253 6.04 -13.04 6.36
CA ILE A 253 6.05 -12.52 4.98
C ILE A 253 4.92 -13.21 4.22
N VAL A 254 4.02 -12.41 3.63
CA VAL A 254 3.07 -12.86 2.61
C VAL A 254 3.72 -12.68 1.25
N TYR A 255 3.69 -13.68 0.38
CA TYR A 255 4.34 -13.63 -0.93
C TYR A 255 3.52 -14.34 -2.00
N VAL A 256 3.66 -13.91 -3.25
CA VAL A 256 3.00 -14.56 -4.39
C VAL A 256 3.74 -15.84 -4.76
N LYS A 257 2.98 -16.93 -4.98
CA LYS A 257 3.51 -18.23 -5.37
C LYS A 257 2.86 -18.75 -6.63
N CYS A 258 3.68 -19.24 -7.55
CA CYS A 258 3.24 -19.95 -8.74
C CYS A 258 3.46 -21.45 -8.58
N ASP A 259 2.38 -22.24 -8.58
CA ASP A 259 2.45 -23.73 -8.56
C ASP A 259 2.29 -24.35 -9.95
N ARG A 260 2.05 -23.53 -10.99
CA ARG A 260 1.88 -23.97 -12.38
C ARG A 260 3.24 -24.02 -13.07
N THR A 261 3.76 -25.22 -13.30
CA THR A 261 5.08 -25.44 -13.90
C THR A 261 5.20 -25.02 -15.36
N ASP A 262 4.06 -24.80 -16.04
CA ASP A 262 3.96 -24.32 -17.41
C ASP A 262 3.76 -22.81 -17.50
N ASP A 263 3.60 -22.11 -16.36
CA ASP A 263 3.50 -20.65 -16.33
C ASP A 263 4.90 -20.00 -16.45
N PRO A 264 5.07 -18.99 -17.29
CA PRO A 264 6.36 -18.29 -17.47
C PRO A 264 6.99 -17.75 -16.17
N HIS A 265 6.18 -17.47 -15.14
CA HIS A 265 6.66 -16.97 -13.86
C HIS A 265 7.15 -18.07 -12.91
N TYR A 266 6.95 -19.36 -13.25
CA TYR A 266 7.19 -20.46 -12.32
C TYR A 266 8.63 -20.46 -11.79
N GLU A 267 9.61 -20.45 -12.70
CA GLU A 267 11.02 -20.57 -12.32
C GLU A 267 11.48 -19.38 -11.47
N ASP A 268 11.16 -18.16 -11.86
CA ASP A 268 11.59 -16.95 -11.17
C ASP A 268 10.92 -16.79 -9.79
N LEU A 269 9.61 -17.06 -9.69
CA LEU A 269 8.92 -17.05 -8.39
C LEU A 269 9.35 -18.19 -7.46
N GLN A 270 9.83 -19.33 -7.99
CA GLN A 270 10.45 -20.39 -7.19
C GLN A 270 11.81 -19.95 -6.62
N LEU A 271 12.61 -19.21 -7.39
CA LEU A 271 13.87 -18.63 -6.92
C LEU A 271 13.61 -17.60 -5.82
N MET A 272 12.63 -16.70 -6.02
CA MET A 272 12.19 -15.76 -4.99
C MET A 272 11.75 -16.48 -3.70
N GLU A 273 10.97 -17.57 -3.79
CA GLU A 273 10.56 -18.36 -2.62
C GLU A 273 11.76 -18.92 -1.87
N GLN A 274 12.80 -19.39 -2.57
CA GLN A 274 14.04 -19.87 -1.95
C GLN A 274 14.81 -18.75 -1.24
N GLU A 275 14.85 -17.55 -1.80
CA GLU A 275 15.43 -16.37 -1.14
C GLU A 275 14.66 -16.03 0.15
N LEU A 276 13.33 -15.99 0.09
CA LEU A 276 12.47 -15.74 1.25
C LEU A 276 12.68 -16.79 2.37
N GLN A 277 12.87 -18.05 2.01
CA GLN A 277 13.17 -19.13 2.97
C GLN A 277 14.54 -18.96 3.66
N ASN A 278 15.49 -18.31 2.99
CA ASN A 278 16.82 -18.03 3.53
C ASN A 278 16.88 -16.76 4.37
N PHE A 279 15.93 -15.84 4.20
CA PHE A 279 15.88 -14.62 4.98
C PHE A 279 15.70 -14.93 6.48
N LYS A 280 16.33 -14.08 7.29
CA LYS A 280 16.25 -14.14 8.75
C LYS A 280 15.76 -12.82 9.30
N THR A 281 15.11 -12.88 10.44
CA THR A 281 14.81 -11.66 11.22
C THR A 281 16.10 -11.07 11.79
N ARG A 282 16.03 -9.89 12.34
CA ARG A 282 17.18 -9.25 13.02
C ARG A 282 17.75 -10.11 14.16
N GLU A 283 16.93 -10.93 14.79
CA GLU A 283 17.30 -11.88 15.84
C GLU A 283 17.88 -13.20 15.29
N GLY A 284 17.93 -13.37 13.97
CA GLY A 284 18.47 -14.56 13.31
C GLY A 284 17.47 -15.71 13.14
N ASN A 285 16.19 -15.50 13.42
CA ASN A 285 15.14 -16.50 13.24
C ASN A 285 14.63 -16.52 11.78
N PRO A 286 14.10 -17.63 11.27
CA PRO A 286 13.44 -17.64 9.98
C PRO A 286 12.12 -16.86 10.05
N PHE A 287 11.75 -16.19 8.95
CA PHE A 287 10.41 -15.64 8.79
C PHE A 287 9.36 -16.74 8.63
N ARG A 288 8.16 -16.49 9.11
CA ARG A 288 6.98 -17.28 8.77
C ARG A 288 6.50 -16.88 7.38
N LEU A 289 6.52 -17.81 6.43
CA LEU A 289 6.09 -17.57 5.05
C LEU A 289 4.64 -18.01 4.85
N ILE A 290 3.83 -17.15 4.23
CA ILE A 290 2.45 -17.43 3.86
C ILE A 290 2.28 -17.11 2.37
N ALA A 291 2.05 -18.15 1.57
CA ALA A 291 1.86 -17.99 0.14
C ALA A 291 0.43 -17.54 -0.19
N VAL A 292 0.31 -16.54 -1.09
CA VAL A 292 -0.90 -16.27 -1.86
C VAL A 292 -0.72 -16.82 -3.28
N PRO A 293 -1.76 -17.36 -3.92
CA PRO A 293 -1.60 -17.93 -5.26
C PRO A 293 -1.31 -16.84 -6.30
N LEU A 294 -0.55 -17.16 -7.34
CA LEU A 294 -0.52 -16.32 -8.54
C LEU A 294 -1.85 -16.49 -9.29
N PRO A 295 -2.57 -15.39 -9.64
CA PRO A 295 -3.77 -15.47 -10.46
C PRO A 295 -3.52 -16.21 -11.79
N GLU A 296 -4.56 -16.83 -12.35
CA GLU A 296 -4.52 -17.27 -13.74
C GLU A 296 -4.29 -16.07 -14.66
N ALA A 297 -3.57 -16.30 -15.75
CA ALA A 297 -3.17 -15.23 -16.66
C ALA A 297 -4.39 -14.45 -17.18
N ILE A 298 -4.31 -13.13 -17.04
CA ILE A 298 -5.26 -12.16 -17.59
C ILE A 298 -4.50 -11.40 -18.68
N TYR A 299 -5.14 -11.18 -19.80
CA TYR A 299 -4.54 -10.51 -20.94
C TYR A 299 -5.37 -9.28 -21.33
N ASP A 300 -4.70 -8.27 -21.86
CA ASP A 300 -5.34 -7.13 -22.50
C ASP A 300 -5.85 -7.49 -23.93
N GLU A 301 -6.37 -6.49 -24.64
CA GLU A 301 -6.91 -6.64 -25.99
C GLU A 301 -5.82 -6.97 -27.04
N ASP A 302 -4.57 -6.62 -26.77
CA ASP A 302 -3.41 -6.88 -27.63
C ASP A 302 -2.75 -8.24 -27.31
N GLY A 303 -3.27 -8.97 -26.32
CA GLY A 303 -2.77 -10.27 -25.88
C GLY A 303 -1.53 -10.17 -24.99
N LEU A 304 -1.24 -9.01 -24.39
CA LEU A 304 -0.18 -8.84 -23.40
C LEU A 304 -0.70 -9.23 -22.02
N ARG A 305 0.11 -9.98 -21.27
CA ARG A 305 -0.26 -10.42 -19.92
C ARG A 305 -0.21 -9.24 -18.94
N LEU A 306 -1.28 -9.11 -18.14
CA LEU A 306 -1.42 -8.08 -17.11
C LEU A 306 -0.88 -8.58 -15.76
N PRO A 307 -0.27 -7.71 -14.93
CA PRO A 307 0.44 -8.08 -13.69
C PRO A 307 -0.51 -8.28 -12.50
N ALA A 308 -1.49 -9.17 -12.63
CA ALA A 308 -2.41 -9.50 -11.54
C ALA A 308 -1.68 -10.22 -10.39
N THR A 309 -1.84 -9.73 -9.16
CA THR A 309 -1.23 -10.31 -7.96
C THR A 309 -2.07 -10.05 -6.72
N TYR A 310 -2.23 -11.06 -5.85
CA TYR A 310 -2.88 -10.89 -4.55
C TYR A 310 -1.96 -10.31 -3.47
N ALA A 311 -0.66 -10.14 -3.75
CA ALA A 311 0.26 -9.47 -2.83
C ALA A 311 0.00 -7.95 -2.75
N ASN A 312 -0.65 -7.37 -3.75
CA ASN A 312 -0.94 -5.93 -3.82
C ASN A 312 -2.19 -5.54 -3.00
N TYR A 313 -2.23 -5.95 -1.73
CA TYR A 313 -3.30 -5.62 -0.78
C TYR A 313 -2.94 -4.41 0.08
N LEU A 314 -3.95 -3.68 0.57
CA LEU A 314 -3.85 -2.55 1.48
C LEU A 314 -4.17 -3.00 2.91
N VAL A 315 -3.29 -2.67 3.85
CA VAL A 315 -3.55 -2.82 5.30
C VAL A 315 -4.13 -1.52 5.84
N MET A 316 -5.29 -1.61 6.47
CA MET A 316 -5.98 -0.51 7.15
C MET A 316 -6.15 -0.84 8.63
N ASN A 317 -6.68 0.09 9.44
CA ASN A 317 -7.05 -0.22 10.82
C ASN A 317 -8.06 -1.38 10.87
N LYS A 318 -7.60 -2.57 11.32
CA LYS A 318 -8.41 -3.79 11.47
C LYS A 318 -9.10 -4.31 10.20
N THR A 319 -8.66 -3.88 9.03
CA THR A 319 -9.19 -4.37 7.76
C THR A 319 -8.08 -4.48 6.71
N ILE A 320 -8.09 -5.57 5.97
CA ILE A 320 -7.29 -5.73 4.76
C ILE A 320 -8.23 -5.57 3.57
N LEU A 321 -7.94 -4.65 2.67
CA LEU A 321 -8.53 -4.65 1.34
C LEU A 321 -7.60 -5.38 0.39
N TYR A 322 -8.09 -6.42 -0.29
CA TYR A 322 -7.26 -7.17 -1.22
C TYR A 322 -7.89 -7.18 -2.63
N PRO A 323 -7.06 -7.17 -3.67
CA PRO A 323 -7.57 -7.20 -5.03
C PRO A 323 -8.19 -8.56 -5.33
N THR A 324 -9.30 -8.57 -6.07
CA THR A 324 -9.89 -9.77 -6.65
C THR A 324 -9.90 -9.64 -8.17
N TYR A 325 -9.83 -10.77 -8.87
CA TYR A 325 -9.67 -10.81 -10.32
C TYR A 325 -10.74 -11.66 -11.01
N HIS A 326 -11.90 -11.84 -10.35
CA HIS A 326 -13.01 -12.66 -10.85
C HIS A 326 -12.60 -14.13 -11.06
N GLN A 327 -11.74 -14.63 -10.19
CA GLN A 327 -11.27 -16.02 -10.13
C GLN A 327 -11.65 -16.62 -8.78
N PRO A 328 -12.93 -17.01 -8.55
CA PRO A 328 -13.50 -17.23 -7.21
C PRO A 328 -12.71 -18.19 -6.32
N HIS A 329 -12.10 -19.23 -6.89
CA HIS A 329 -11.32 -20.20 -6.13
C HIS A 329 -9.95 -19.65 -5.68
N LEU A 330 -9.30 -18.82 -6.51
CA LEU A 330 -8.03 -18.15 -6.16
C LEU A 330 -8.27 -16.92 -5.28
N ASP A 331 -9.33 -16.14 -5.57
CA ASP A 331 -9.76 -15.03 -4.72
C ASP A 331 -10.02 -15.51 -3.28
N GLU A 332 -10.72 -16.66 -3.12
CA GLU A 332 -10.98 -17.24 -1.79
C GLU A 332 -9.71 -17.84 -1.14
N ALA A 333 -8.80 -18.43 -1.92
CA ALA A 333 -7.54 -18.93 -1.41
C ALA A 333 -6.64 -17.79 -0.90
N ALA A 334 -6.54 -16.69 -1.65
CA ALA A 334 -5.83 -15.49 -1.23
C ALA A 334 -6.43 -14.89 0.04
N LYS A 335 -7.77 -14.80 0.12
CA LYS A 335 -8.46 -14.34 1.32
C LYS A 335 -8.07 -15.15 2.56
N LYS A 336 -8.08 -16.48 2.49
CA LYS A 336 -7.71 -17.37 3.61
C LYS A 336 -6.26 -17.21 4.03
N ALA A 337 -5.36 -17.01 3.07
CA ALA A 337 -3.95 -16.73 3.36
C ALA A 337 -3.80 -15.41 4.13
N LEU A 338 -4.50 -14.34 3.70
CA LEU A 338 -4.50 -13.05 4.37
C LEU A 338 -5.17 -13.11 5.77
N GLU A 339 -6.26 -13.84 5.93
CA GLU A 339 -6.87 -14.12 7.25
C GLU A 339 -5.91 -14.85 8.19
N THR A 340 -5.02 -15.69 7.63
CA THR A 340 -3.97 -16.39 8.39
C THR A 340 -2.82 -15.46 8.79
N ALA A 341 -2.46 -14.50 7.92
CA ALA A 341 -1.44 -13.49 8.20
C ALA A 341 -1.94 -12.44 9.20
N PHE A 342 -3.21 -12.07 9.11
CA PHE A 342 -3.86 -11.03 9.90
C PHE A 342 -5.12 -11.56 10.65
N PRO A 343 -4.96 -12.44 11.64
CA PRO A 343 -6.08 -13.19 12.24
C PRO A 343 -7.09 -12.31 13.00
N THR A 344 -6.77 -11.06 13.29
CA THR A 344 -7.65 -10.10 13.98
C THR A 344 -8.23 -9.03 13.06
N TYR A 345 -8.03 -9.17 11.75
CA TYR A 345 -8.49 -8.22 10.74
C TYR A 345 -9.63 -8.81 9.92
N SER A 346 -10.53 -7.95 9.45
CA SER A 346 -11.48 -8.31 8.41
C SER A 346 -10.78 -8.27 7.05
N VAL A 347 -11.04 -9.26 6.19
CA VAL A 347 -10.46 -9.30 4.83
C VAL A 347 -11.57 -9.10 3.81
N VAL A 348 -11.48 -8.04 3.01
CA VAL A 348 -12.52 -7.58 2.08
C VAL A 348 -11.94 -7.50 0.66
N GLY A 349 -12.58 -8.18 -0.27
CA GLY A 349 -12.19 -8.17 -1.69
C GLY A 349 -12.73 -6.96 -2.45
N VAL A 350 -11.92 -6.41 -3.32
CA VAL A 350 -12.27 -5.36 -4.29
C VAL A 350 -11.89 -5.84 -5.69
N ASP A 351 -12.81 -5.77 -6.64
CA ASP A 351 -12.51 -6.11 -8.04
C ASP A 351 -11.56 -5.08 -8.65
N CYS A 352 -10.33 -5.49 -8.90
CA CYS A 352 -9.24 -4.66 -9.42
C CYS A 352 -8.87 -4.96 -10.87
N ARG A 353 -9.73 -5.69 -11.63
CA ARG A 353 -9.47 -5.98 -13.04
C ARG A 353 -9.30 -4.72 -13.88
N ALA A 354 -9.98 -3.63 -13.52
CA ALA A 354 -9.77 -2.34 -14.18
C ALA A 354 -8.37 -1.79 -13.91
N LEU A 355 -7.86 -1.92 -12.68
CA LEU A 355 -6.57 -1.35 -12.30
C LEU A 355 -5.39 -2.01 -13.03
N ILE A 356 -5.40 -3.33 -13.17
CA ILE A 356 -4.30 -4.05 -13.84
C ILE A 356 -4.17 -3.72 -15.33
N CYS A 357 -5.20 -3.14 -15.97
CA CYS A 357 -5.13 -2.67 -17.35
C CYS A 357 -4.12 -1.52 -17.55
N GLN A 358 -3.75 -0.83 -16.46
CA GLN A 358 -2.66 0.15 -16.41
C GLN A 358 -1.56 -0.31 -15.45
N HIS A 359 -1.29 -1.61 -15.44
CA HIS A 359 -0.13 -2.27 -14.86
C HIS A 359 -0.01 -2.23 -13.32
N GLY A 360 -0.91 -1.54 -12.60
CA GLY A 360 -0.97 -1.50 -11.14
C GLY A 360 -2.19 -2.20 -10.54
N SER A 361 -2.32 -2.21 -9.21
CA SER A 361 -3.48 -2.78 -8.53
C SER A 361 -3.87 -1.95 -7.29
N LEU A 362 -4.52 -2.56 -6.31
CA LEU A 362 -5.15 -1.88 -5.17
C LEU A 362 -4.17 -1.10 -4.31
N HIS A 363 -3.05 -1.71 -3.92
CA HIS A 363 -2.03 -1.07 -3.09
C HIS A 363 -1.38 0.10 -3.81
N CYS A 364 -1.06 -0.06 -5.09
CA CYS A 364 -0.47 0.98 -5.93
C CYS A 364 -1.35 2.25 -6.00
N ALA A 365 -2.67 2.09 -5.98
CA ALA A 365 -3.62 3.21 -6.02
C ALA A 365 -3.76 3.96 -4.69
N THR A 366 -3.19 3.45 -3.59
CA THR A 366 -3.45 3.91 -2.22
C THR A 366 -2.17 4.28 -1.47
N MET A 367 -2.23 5.31 -0.60
CA MET A 367 -1.16 5.62 0.34
C MET A 367 -1.74 5.84 1.73
N GLN A 368 -1.26 5.08 2.73
CA GLN A 368 -1.67 5.22 4.12
C GLN A 368 -0.90 6.33 4.83
N PHE A 369 -1.56 6.94 5.81
CA PHE A 369 -0.95 7.91 6.72
C PHE A 369 -1.11 7.48 8.18
N PRO A 370 -0.03 7.51 8.99
CA PRO A 370 -0.10 7.17 10.39
C PRO A 370 -1.03 8.12 11.16
N ARG A 371 -1.50 7.66 12.32
CA ARG A 371 -2.36 8.44 13.20
C ARG A 371 -1.69 9.77 13.57
N GLY A 372 -2.40 10.87 13.33
CA GLY A 372 -1.95 12.21 13.63
C GLY A 372 -1.61 13.04 12.39
N VAL A 373 -1.55 12.44 11.20
CA VAL A 373 -1.29 13.17 9.95
C VAL A 373 -2.55 13.89 9.45
N PHE A 374 -3.70 13.23 9.47
CA PHE A 374 -4.93 13.94 9.15
C PHE A 374 -5.50 14.62 10.40
N PRO A 375 -5.88 15.90 10.31
CA PRO A 375 -6.48 16.61 11.41
C PRO A 375 -7.78 15.89 11.85
N LYS A 376 -8.03 15.89 13.17
CA LYS A 376 -9.29 15.36 13.70
C LYS A 376 -10.44 16.23 13.20
N LYS A 377 -11.42 15.61 12.55
CA LYS A 377 -12.68 16.26 12.16
C LYS A 377 -13.58 16.49 13.36
#